data_4178f36bcb7ad96d14ecb8fb0987e30e
#
_entry.id   4178f36bcb7ad96d14ecb8fb0987e30e
#
_cell.length_a   1.000
_cell.length_b   1.000
_cell.length_c   1.000
_cell.angle_alpha   90.00
_cell.angle_beta   90.00
_cell.angle_gamma   90.00
#
_symmetry.space_group_name_H-M   'P 1'
#
loop_
_entity.id
_entity.type
_entity.pdbx_description
1 polymer ?
#
loop_
_entity_poly.entity_id
_entity_poly.type
_entity_poly.pdbx_seq_one_letter_code
_entity_poly.pdbx_strand_id
1 'polypeptide(L)'
;MADLQIGKAPPNSAILPFYATGAIAFLVLTLLLFSSADSFTGHYFSPHTLTWVHTAALGWGTMIIFGAAHQLLPVICERDLFKVNLASFSFYTLTSGVMLLAFSFWNFRVGWMMITGGSLIVLSVLFYAINVIMTSRIYQSYSIQKLFIISSALWLLFTVVVGLLLAINLSHPFFARSHMEILKLHAHAGLAGWFLQLIIGVSSKLVPMFLLGKSSKDKLLNCAFIVQNIGLSAFLIDGYFFGSSSRFLIYGALILIGIVCWLLYLYDTFKKRVRKKIELLMKQTFFSFLCLLLSVSLLPVVYFSKGTQWSLLYGTLLFLGWITNIILGMTFKTLPFIVWNDHYKMLSGKVKVPLPKQLYNEKLLPWQFRSTIAALVSLSVGIIFHQLWIIQIALGLWIVVAVLYNWNVFKVLMHKT
;
A
#
# COMPACT_ATOMS: atom_id res chain seq x y z
N MET A 1 16.30 -14.75 -29.48
CA MET A 1 15.89 -14.21 -28.17
C MET A 1 15.88 -12.71 -28.34
N ALA A 2 14.71 -12.06 -28.29
CA ALA A 2 14.67 -10.61 -28.34
C ALA A 2 15.42 -10.09 -27.10
N ASP A 3 16.43 -9.24 -27.31
CA ASP A 3 17.12 -8.53 -26.24
C ASP A 3 16.07 -7.73 -25.46
N LEU A 4 15.69 -8.21 -24.28
CA LEU A 4 14.91 -7.46 -23.34
C LEU A 4 15.76 -6.24 -22.95
N GLN A 5 15.47 -5.08 -23.53
CA GLN A 5 16.03 -3.81 -23.10
C GLN A 5 15.53 -3.52 -21.68
N ILE A 6 16.18 -4.10 -20.68
CA ILE A 6 15.93 -3.78 -19.29
C ILE A 6 16.45 -2.37 -19.07
N GLY A 7 15.56 -1.42 -18.83
CA GLY A 7 15.94 -0.05 -18.49
C GLY A 7 16.93 -0.04 -17.32
N LYS A 8 17.84 0.95 -17.29
CA LYS A 8 18.83 1.06 -16.22
C LYS A 8 18.12 1.23 -14.87
N ALA A 9 18.49 0.38 -13.91
CA ALA A 9 18.02 0.53 -12.54
C ALA A 9 18.44 1.91 -11.99
N PRO A 10 17.54 2.64 -11.29
CA PRO A 10 17.92 3.88 -10.62
C PRO A 10 19.01 3.60 -9.57
N PRO A 11 19.83 4.61 -9.20
CA PRO A 11 20.86 4.43 -8.19
C PRO A 11 20.23 4.12 -6.82
N ASN A 12 20.90 3.27 -6.04
CA ASN A 12 20.44 2.86 -4.71
C ASN A 12 20.21 4.05 -3.76
N SER A 13 20.98 5.12 -3.89
CA SER A 13 20.81 6.35 -3.11
C SER A 13 19.43 7.00 -3.29
N ALA A 14 18.75 6.78 -4.41
CA ALA A 14 17.39 7.28 -4.64
C ALA A 14 16.30 6.32 -4.18
N ILE A 15 16.61 5.04 -3.93
CA ILE A 15 15.62 3.99 -3.65
C ILE A 15 15.70 3.48 -2.20
N LEU A 16 16.89 3.18 -1.69
CA LEU A 16 17.04 2.56 -0.36
C LEU A 16 16.54 3.43 0.80
N PRO A 17 16.62 4.79 0.75
CA PRO A 17 16.05 5.63 1.80
C PRO A 17 14.55 5.39 2.04
N PHE A 18 13.77 5.12 0.99
CA PHE A 18 12.35 4.80 1.12
C PHE A 18 12.12 3.52 1.94
N TYR A 19 12.93 2.47 1.71
CA TYR A 19 12.83 1.22 2.47
C TYR A 19 13.24 1.40 3.92
N ALA A 20 14.31 2.15 4.18
CA ALA A 20 14.78 2.43 5.54
C ALA A 20 13.72 3.22 6.33
N THR A 21 13.25 4.34 5.77
CA THR A 21 12.25 5.21 6.41
C THR A 21 10.90 4.49 6.55
N GLY A 22 10.47 3.73 5.54
CA GLY A 22 9.24 2.95 5.63
C GLY A 22 9.31 1.86 6.71
N ALA A 23 10.45 1.18 6.86
CA ALA A 23 10.64 0.20 7.93
C ALA A 23 10.57 0.84 9.32
N ILE A 24 11.23 1.98 9.52
CA ILE A 24 11.14 2.78 10.77
C ILE A 24 9.69 3.23 11.01
N ALA A 25 9.01 3.74 9.96
CA ALA A 25 7.62 4.19 10.07
C ALA A 25 6.67 3.05 10.46
N PHE A 26 6.94 1.80 10.03
CA PHE A 26 6.17 0.64 10.48
C PHE A 26 6.36 0.35 11.96
N LEU A 27 7.59 0.45 12.48
CA LEU A 27 7.83 0.31 13.92
C LEU A 27 7.14 1.44 14.70
N VAL A 28 7.29 2.69 14.27
CA VAL A 28 6.62 3.85 14.87
C VAL A 28 5.10 3.66 14.85
N LEU A 29 4.51 3.21 13.73
CA LEU A 29 3.08 2.90 13.63
C LEU A 29 2.65 1.90 14.71
N THR A 30 3.39 0.80 14.89
CA THR A 30 3.00 -0.21 15.89
C THR A 30 3.11 0.29 17.31
N LEU A 31 4.07 1.17 17.60
CA LEU A 31 4.19 1.85 18.91
C LEU A 31 3.04 2.86 19.13
N LEU A 32 2.68 3.64 18.13
CA LEU A 32 1.53 4.56 18.19
C LEU A 32 0.21 3.79 18.42
N LEU A 33 0.00 2.69 17.71
CA LEU A 33 -1.15 1.83 17.90
C LEU A 33 -1.24 1.30 19.34
N PHE A 34 -0.12 0.83 19.87
CA PHE A 34 -0.05 0.29 21.24
C PHE A 34 -0.31 1.35 22.31
N SER A 35 0.28 2.55 22.14
CA SER A 35 0.13 3.67 23.09
C SER A 35 -1.28 4.27 23.13
N SER A 36 -2.09 4.00 22.13
CA SER A 36 -3.47 4.50 22.01
C SER A 36 -4.48 3.36 21.74
N ALA A 37 -4.26 2.21 22.37
CA ALA A 37 -5.07 1.01 22.21
C ALA A 37 -6.57 1.21 22.53
N ASP A 38 -6.88 2.10 23.47
CA ASP A 38 -8.24 2.51 23.85
C ASP A 38 -9.03 3.09 22.67
N SER A 39 -8.37 3.74 21.72
CA SER A 39 -9.04 4.31 20.54
C SER A 39 -9.67 3.25 19.63
N PHE A 40 -9.29 1.96 19.75
CA PHE A 40 -9.96 0.86 19.05
C PHE A 40 -11.34 0.51 19.60
N THR A 41 -11.71 1.02 20.77
CA THR A 41 -13.06 0.89 21.35
C THR A 41 -13.89 2.16 21.19
N GLY A 42 -13.30 3.22 20.63
CA GLY A 42 -13.91 4.53 20.45
C GLY A 42 -14.47 4.78 19.04
N HIS A 43 -14.63 6.06 18.71
CA HIS A 43 -15.10 6.51 17.41
C HIS A 43 -13.92 6.52 16.40
N TYR A 44 -14.18 6.09 15.16
CA TYR A 44 -13.16 6.03 14.09
C TYR A 44 -12.58 7.41 13.68
N PHE A 45 -13.27 8.51 13.94
CA PHE A 45 -12.74 9.86 13.77
C PHE A 45 -12.24 10.35 15.13
N SER A 46 -10.98 10.09 15.40
CA SER A 46 -10.25 10.57 16.57
C SER A 46 -8.85 11.00 16.17
N PRO A 47 -8.19 11.89 16.93
CA PRO A 47 -6.81 12.32 16.66
C PRO A 47 -5.84 11.15 16.48
N HIS A 48 -5.90 10.17 17.36
CA HIS A 48 -5.06 8.99 17.30
C HIS A 48 -5.34 8.14 16.05
N THR A 49 -6.62 7.91 15.73
CA THR A 49 -7.00 7.15 14.51
C THR A 49 -6.52 7.86 13.25
N LEU A 50 -6.64 9.18 13.15
CA LEU A 50 -6.10 9.96 12.04
C LEU A 50 -4.59 9.79 11.93
N THR A 51 -3.88 9.81 13.08
CA THR A 51 -2.43 9.58 13.11
C THR A 51 -2.05 8.20 12.59
N TRP A 52 -2.70 7.13 13.07
CA TRP A 52 -2.36 5.76 12.62
C TRP A 52 -2.65 5.55 11.15
N VAL A 53 -3.81 5.99 10.69
CA VAL A 53 -4.22 5.79 9.30
C VAL A 53 -3.24 6.49 8.36
N HIS A 54 -2.83 7.73 8.66
CA HIS A 54 -1.89 8.45 7.81
C HIS A 54 -0.46 7.93 7.94
N THR A 55 -0.03 7.50 9.14
CA THR A 55 1.26 6.83 9.31
C THR A 55 1.27 5.48 8.57
N ALA A 56 0.18 4.71 8.62
CA ALA A 56 0.05 3.45 7.89
C ALA A 56 -0.01 3.66 6.38
N ALA A 57 -0.84 4.61 5.92
CA ALA A 57 -1.04 4.84 4.49
C ALA A 57 0.17 5.50 3.81
N LEU A 58 0.72 6.55 4.42
CA LEU A 58 1.76 7.40 3.83
C LEU A 58 3.16 7.03 4.33
N GLY A 59 3.33 6.95 5.65
CA GLY A 59 4.65 6.67 6.26
C GLY A 59 5.12 5.24 6.06
N TRP A 60 4.22 4.27 6.08
CA TRP A 60 4.51 2.85 5.84
C TRP A 60 4.20 2.45 4.39
N GLY A 61 2.92 2.42 4.02
CA GLY A 61 2.46 1.87 2.75
C GLY A 61 3.02 2.62 1.54
N THR A 62 2.72 3.91 1.41
CA THR A 62 3.16 4.72 0.26
C THR A 62 4.69 4.89 0.24
N MET A 63 5.35 5.00 1.40
CA MET A 63 6.81 5.10 1.47
C MET A 63 7.50 3.88 0.84
N ILE A 64 7.17 2.66 1.28
CA ILE A 64 7.72 1.43 0.69
C ILE A 64 7.33 1.29 -0.78
N ILE A 65 6.08 1.61 -1.12
CA ILE A 65 5.58 1.53 -2.50
C ILE A 65 6.34 2.49 -3.42
N PHE A 66 6.63 3.73 -3.01
CA PHE A 66 7.40 4.67 -3.83
C PHE A 66 8.80 4.14 -4.13
N GLY A 67 9.49 3.61 -3.10
CA GLY A 67 10.78 2.96 -3.30
C GLY A 67 10.71 1.79 -4.29
N ALA A 68 9.76 0.88 -4.08
CA ALA A 68 9.54 -0.26 -4.95
C ALA A 68 9.11 0.16 -6.38
N ALA A 69 8.22 1.14 -6.50
CA ALA A 69 7.71 1.60 -7.79
C ALA A 69 8.81 2.27 -8.64
N HIS A 70 9.62 3.15 -8.06
CA HIS A 70 10.74 3.75 -8.79
C HIS A 70 11.72 2.69 -9.33
N GLN A 71 11.92 1.59 -8.61
CA GLN A 71 12.73 0.46 -9.06
C GLN A 71 12.02 -0.40 -10.11
N LEU A 72 10.72 -0.62 -9.98
CA LEU A 72 9.95 -1.52 -10.84
C LEU A 72 9.46 -0.85 -12.12
N LEU A 73 9.23 0.47 -12.10
CA LEU A 73 8.79 1.21 -13.29
C LEU A 73 9.69 0.98 -14.51
N PRO A 74 11.05 1.08 -14.42
CA PRO A 74 11.94 0.76 -15.51
C PRO A 74 11.77 -0.66 -16.05
N VAL A 75 11.52 -1.63 -15.16
CA VAL A 75 11.32 -3.04 -15.53
C VAL A 75 9.96 -3.26 -16.20
N ILE A 76 8.90 -2.68 -15.67
CA ILE A 76 7.53 -2.85 -16.19
C ILE A 76 7.36 -2.11 -17.51
N CYS A 77 7.97 -0.93 -17.63
CA CYS A 77 7.88 -0.07 -18.80
C CYS A 77 8.95 -0.34 -19.86
N GLU A 78 9.95 -1.18 -19.50
CA GLU A 78 11.14 -1.49 -20.36
C GLU A 78 11.87 -0.20 -20.80
N ARG A 79 12.03 0.74 -19.86
CA ARG A 79 12.61 2.08 -20.07
C ARG A 79 13.28 2.62 -18.82
N ASP A 80 14.24 3.52 -18.98
CA ASP A 80 14.86 4.23 -17.87
C ASP A 80 13.85 5.13 -17.14
N LEU A 81 14.03 5.31 -15.84
CA LEU A 81 13.24 6.24 -15.05
C LEU A 81 13.41 7.67 -15.60
N PHE A 82 12.31 8.39 -15.79
CA PHE A 82 12.32 9.72 -16.43
C PHE A 82 13.28 10.70 -15.75
N LYS A 83 13.22 10.83 -14.42
CA LYS A 83 14.12 11.68 -13.63
C LYS A 83 14.39 11.08 -12.26
N VAL A 84 15.63 10.69 -12.00
CA VAL A 84 16.06 10.18 -10.68
C VAL A 84 15.87 11.22 -9.58
N ASN A 85 16.16 12.49 -9.86
CA ASN A 85 16.03 13.58 -8.87
C ASN A 85 14.58 13.74 -8.38
N LEU A 86 13.57 13.48 -9.21
CA LEU A 86 12.18 13.52 -8.78
C LEU A 86 11.88 12.42 -7.75
N ALA A 87 12.53 11.26 -7.83
CA ALA A 87 12.41 10.24 -6.81
C ALA A 87 12.99 10.72 -5.47
N SER A 88 14.18 11.35 -5.49
CA SER A 88 14.78 11.92 -4.27
C SER A 88 13.95 13.05 -3.69
N PHE A 89 13.44 13.97 -4.51
CA PHE A 89 12.55 15.05 -4.04
C PHE A 89 11.24 14.50 -3.46
N SER A 90 10.64 13.49 -4.09
CA SER A 90 9.45 12.84 -3.53
C SER A 90 9.73 12.18 -2.18
N PHE A 91 10.92 11.62 -1.97
CA PHE A 91 11.34 11.07 -0.68
C PHE A 91 11.39 12.13 0.43
N TYR A 92 12.13 13.22 0.21
CA TYR A 92 12.30 14.26 1.25
C TYR A 92 10.98 14.94 1.59
N THR A 93 10.19 15.29 0.58
CA THR A 93 8.89 15.95 0.79
C THR A 93 7.86 15.02 1.42
N LEU A 94 7.84 13.72 1.07
CA LEU A 94 6.96 12.75 1.71
C LEU A 94 7.34 12.56 3.19
N THR A 95 8.63 12.35 3.48
CA THR A 95 9.11 12.12 4.84
C THR A 95 8.76 13.30 5.74
N SER A 96 9.13 14.53 5.32
CA SER A 96 8.85 15.75 6.10
C SER A 96 7.34 16.00 6.24
N GLY A 97 6.58 15.78 5.17
CA GLY A 97 5.12 15.94 5.17
C GLY A 97 4.42 14.98 6.13
N VAL A 98 4.81 13.70 6.11
CA VAL A 98 4.23 12.68 7.01
C VAL A 98 4.56 12.98 8.47
N MET A 99 5.80 13.40 8.79
CA MET A 99 6.20 13.76 10.15
C MET A 99 5.37 14.92 10.69
N LEU A 100 5.23 16.00 9.92
CA LEU A 100 4.44 17.16 10.30
C LEU A 100 2.94 16.80 10.46
N LEU A 101 2.41 16.01 9.54
CA LEU A 101 0.99 15.64 9.55
C LEU A 101 0.68 14.71 10.73
N ALA A 102 1.51 13.68 10.98
CA ALA A 102 1.34 12.75 12.10
C ALA A 102 1.44 13.48 13.45
N PHE A 103 2.42 14.37 13.61
CA PHE A 103 2.54 15.20 14.80
C PHE A 103 1.31 16.11 15.00
N SER A 104 0.82 16.73 13.92
CA SER A 104 -0.35 17.62 13.98
C SER A 104 -1.61 16.87 14.37
N PHE A 105 -1.84 15.66 13.82
CA PHE A 105 -2.97 14.81 14.20
C PHE A 105 -2.87 14.31 15.64
N TRP A 106 -1.70 13.80 16.06
CA TRP A 106 -1.51 13.28 17.42
C TRP A 106 -1.85 14.30 18.50
N ASN A 107 -1.41 15.55 18.29
CA ASN A 107 -1.69 16.65 19.22
C ASN A 107 -2.96 17.43 18.86
N PHE A 108 -3.67 17.02 17.81
CA PHE A 108 -4.81 17.71 17.21
C PHE A 108 -4.58 19.22 17.00
N ARG A 109 -3.38 19.57 16.55
CA ARG A 109 -3.00 20.96 16.21
C ARG A 109 -3.45 21.28 14.79
N VAL A 110 -4.69 21.77 14.69
CA VAL A 110 -5.26 22.26 13.44
C VAL A 110 -4.64 23.60 13.05
N GLY A 111 -4.34 23.80 11.76
CA GLY A 111 -3.81 25.05 11.23
C GLY A 111 -2.55 24.86 10.39
N TRP A 112 -1.64 25.85 10.41
CA TRP A 112 -0.54 25.96 9.46
C TRP A 112 0.37 24.72 9.38
N MET A 113 0.64 24.06 10.51
CA MET A 113 1.52 22.88 10.55
C MET A 113 0.89 21.69 9.82
N MET A 114 -0.41 21.45 10.03
CA MET A 114 -1.17 20.41 9.34
C MET A 114 -1.26 20.71 7.84
N ILE A 115 -1.53 21.95 7.47
CA ILE A 115 -1.61 22.41 6.07
C ILE A 115 -0.25 22.27 5.38
N THR A 116 0.84 22.67 6.03
CA THR A 116 2.21 22.53 5.49
C THR A 116 2.55 21.05 5.27
N GLY A 117 2.25 20.18 6.26
CA GLY A 117 2.43 18.74 6.12
C GLY A 117 1.67 18.16 4.92
N GLY A 118 0.39 18.51 4.78
CA GLY A 118 -0.45 18.11 3.64
C GLY A 118 0.09 18.64 2.30
N SER A 119 0.56 19.90 2.25
CA SER A 119 1.13 20.50 1.04
C SER A 119 2.41 19.80 0.58
N LEU A 120 3.29 19.44 1.52
CA LEU A 120 4.50 18.67 1.21
C LEU A 120 4.17 17.29 0.68
N ILE A 121 3.12 16.63 1.18
CA ILE A 121 2.65 15.35 0.67
C ILE A 121 2.09 15.49 -0.75
N VAL A 122 1.29 16.53 -1.03
CA VAL A 122 0.81 16.83 -2.39
C VAL A 122 1.98 17.02 -3.35
N LEU A 123 2.99 17.79 -2.96
CA LEU A 123 4.20 18.02 -3.76
C LEU A 123 4.97 16.72 -4.01
N SER A 124 5.11 15.85 -3.01
CA SER A 124 5.73 14.54 -3.14
C SER A 124 5.02 13.66 -4.17
N VAL A 125 3.69 13.58 -4.06
CA VAL A 125 2.87 12.79 -4.96
C VAL A 125 2.89 13.35 -6.39
N LEU A 126 2.97 14.66 -6.54
CA LEU A 126 3.14 15.31 -7.85
C LEU A 126 4.46 14.87 -8.51
N PHE A 127 5.57 14.88 -7.78
CA PHE A 127 6.87 14.40 -8.30
C PHE A 127 6.80 12.92 -8.69
N TYR A 128 6.16 12.08 -7.86
CA TYR A 128 5.93 10.68 -8.16
C TYR A 128 5.07 10.50 -9.43
N ALA A 129 3.94 11.18 -9.53
CA ALA A 129 3.02 11.08 -10.67
C ALA A 129 3.69 11.49 -11.98
N ILE A 130 4.47 12.58 -11.98
CA ILE A 130 5.27 12.99 -13.15
C ILE A 130 6.22 11.87 -13.56
N ASN A 131 6.98 11.29 -12.62
CA ASN A 131 7.87 10.17 -12.93
C ASN A 131 7.12 8.96 -13.51
N VAL A 132 5.98 8.59 -12.95
CA VAL A 132 5.16 7.46 -13.43
C VAL A 132 4.67 7.73 -14.86
N ILE A 133 4.03 8.87 -15.11
CA ILE A 133 3.42 9.22 -16.40
C ILE A 133 4.50 9.31 -17.48
N MET A 134 5.59 10.00 -17.21
CA MET A 134 6.66 10.22 -18.18
C MET A 134 7.50 8.96 -18.45
N THR A 135 7.67 8.08 -17.46
CA THR A 135 8.36 6.80 -17.66
C THR A 135 7.48 5.82 -18.45
N SER A 136 6.19 5.77 -18.17
CA SER A 136 5.29 4.78 -18.77
C SER A 136 5.10 4.97 -20.26
N ARG A 137 5.06 6.23 -20.76
CA ARG A 137 4.85 6.60 -22.17
C ARG A 137 3.87 5.66 -22.89
N ILE A 138 2.68 5.50 -22.33
CA ILE A 138 1.69 4.50 -22.75
C ILE A 138 1.30 4.62 -24.22
N TYR A 139 1.41 5.82 -24.78
CA TYR A 139 1.12 6.11 -26.20
C TYR A 139 2.07 5.38 -27.17
N GLN A 140 3.24 4.89 -26.69
CA GLN A 140 4.20 4.14 -27.51
C GLN A 140 4.02 2.62 -27.43
N SER A 141 3.48 2.11 -26.31
CA SER A 141 3.22 0.69 -26.14
C SER A 141 2.10 0.49 -25.12
N TYR A 142 0.95 -0.02 -25.59
CA TYR A 142 -0.18 -0.32 -24.73
C TYR A 142 0.15 -1.47 -23.77
N SER A 143 -0.23 -1.31 -22.50
CA SER A 143 -0.22 -2.37 -21.50
C SER A 143 -1.24 -2.04 -20.42
N ILE A 144 -2.09 -2.99 -20.09
CA ILE A 144 -3.10 -2.82 -19.03
C ILE A 144 -2.43 -2.57 -17.67
N GLN A 145 -1.25 -3.13 -17.42
CA GLN A 145 -0.47 -2.89 -16.21
C GLN A 145 -0.04 -1.42 -16.12
N LYS A 146 0.41 -0.82 -17.21
CA LYS A 146 0.77 0.61 -17.27
C LYS A 146 -0.46 1.49 -17.00
N LEU A 147 -1.62 1.13 -17.54
CA LEU A 147 -2.87 1.87 -17.25
C LEU A 147 -3.21 1.87 -15.77
N PHE A 148 -3.16 0.70 -15.12
CA PHE A 148 -3.39 0.61 -13.67
C PHE A 148 -2.40 1.46 -12.86
N ILE A 149 -1.11 1.45 -13.23
CA ILE A 149 -0.07 2.22 -12.53
C ILE A 149 -0.29 3.73 -12.71
N ILE A 150 -0.61 4.20 -13.94
CA ILE A 150 -0.90 5.62 -14.19
C ILE A 150 -2.17 6.03 -13.45
N SER A 151 -3.25 5.26 -13.58
CA SER A 151 -4.51 5.53 -12.91
C SER A 151 -4.34 5.60 -11.39
N SER A 152 -3.58 4.67 -10.80
CA SER A 152 -3.30 4.70 -9.37
C SER A 152 -2.54 5.95 -8.92
N ALA A 153 -1.58 6.43 -9.71
CA ALA A 153 -0.84 7.66 -9.41
C ALA A 153 -1.74 8.90 -9.49
N LEU A 154 -2.66 8.95 -10.46
CA LEU A 154 -3.65 10.03 -10.57
C LEU A 154 -4.67 9.99 -9.42
N TRP A 155 -5.14 8.81 -9.04
CA TRP A 155 -6.01 8.65 -7.87
C TRP A 155 -5.30 9.02 -6.56
N LEU A 156 -4.02 8.70 -6.41
CA LEU A 156 -3.24 9.16 -5.26
C LEU A 156 -3.16 10.69 -5.23
N LEU A 157 -2.86 11.32 -6.37
CA LEU A 157 -2.80 12.79 -6.46
C LEU A 157 -4.16 13.41 -6.08
N PHE A 158 -5.25 12.88 -6.61
CA PHE A 158 -6.60 13.30 -6.23
C PHE A 158 -6.83 13.13 -4.71
N THR A 159 -6.47 11.96 -4.15
CA THR A 159 -6.64 11.65 -2.73
C THR A 159 -5.90 12.67 -1.84
N VAL A 160 -4.62 12.93 -2.11
CA VAL A 160 -3.84 13.84 -1.27
C VAL A 160 -4.28 15.31 -1.41
N VAL A 161 -4.76 15.70 -2.58
CA VAL A 161 -5.37 17.04 -2.78
C VAL A 161 -6.65 17.17 -1.95
N VAL A 162 -7.56 16.19 -2.00
CA VAL A 162 -8.77 16.19 -1.16
C VAL A 162 -8.40 16.15 0.33
N GLY A 163 -7.35 15.39 0.71
CA GLY A 163 -6.84 15.36 2.07
C GLY A 163 -6.32 16.73 2.55
N LEU A 164 -5.60 17.46 1.70
CA LEU A 164 -5.17 18.83 1.99
C LEU A 164 -6.37 19.78 2.15
N LEU A 165 -7.37 19.69 1.27
CA LEU A 165 -8.60 20.48 1.38
C LEU A 165 -9.36 20.16 2.67
N LEU A 166 -9.41 18.89 3.10
CA LEU A 166 -9.96 18.50 4.40
C LEU A 166 -9.18 19.13 5.57
N ALA A 167 -7.85 19.13 5.51
CA ALA A 167 -7.00 19.76 6.53
C ALA A 167 -7.24 21.28 6.61
N ILE A 168 -7.41 21.95 5.47
CA ILE A 168 -7.77 23.38 5.41
C ILE A 168 -9.17 23.59 5.99
N ASN A 169 -10.13 22.73 5.62
CA ASN A 169 -11.52 22.83 6.07
C ASN A 169 -11.70 22.67 7.59
N LEU A 170 -10.75 22.00 8.28
CA LEU A 170 -10.76 21.96 9.76
C LEU A 170 -10.49 23.33 10.39
N SER A 171 -9.66 24.17 9.73
CA SER A 171 -9.33 25.53 10.21
C SER A 171 -10.29 26.59 9.64
N HIS A 172 -10.67 26.41 8.37
CA HIS A 172 -11.47 27.35 7.60
C HIS A 172 -12.57 26.57 6.86
N PRO A 173 -13.72 26.32 7.48
CA PRO A 173 -14.80 25.56 6.89
C PRO A 173 -15.31 26.22 5.59
N PHE A 174 -15.28 25.45 4.49
CA PHE A 174 -15.77 25.91 3.18
C PHE A 174 -16.54 24.84 2.40
N PHE A 175 -16.47 23.56 2.81
CA PHE A 175 -17.26 22.52 2.18
C PHE A 175 -18.74 22.68 2.50
N ALA A 176 -19.61 22.56 1.47
CA ALA A 176 -21.06 22.51 1.66
C ALA A 176 -21.53 21.19 2.31
N ARG A 177 -20.76 20.12 2.18
CA ARG A 177 -21.01 18.82 2.80
C ARG A 177 -20.29 18.71 4.13
N SER A 178 -20.79 17.83 5.00
CA SER A 178 -20.13 17.58 6.28
C SER A 178 -18.71 17.03 6.06
N HIS A 179 -17.79 17.41 6.96
CA HIS A 179 -16.41 16.94 6.95
C HIS A 179 -16.32 15.41 6.90
N MET A 180 -17.21 14.71 7.63
CA MET A 180 -17.25 13.25 7.70
C MET A 180 -17.71 12.59 6.40
N GLU A 181 -18.57 13.24 5.62
CA GLU A 181 -18.97 12.73 4.29
C GLU A 181 -17.80 12.83 3.31
N ILE A 182 -17.12 13.98 3.26
CA ILE A 182 -15.94 14.14 2.39
C ILE A 182 -14.79 13.22 2.83
N LEU A 183 -14.60 13.02 4.14
CA LEU A 183 -13.60 12.08 4.67
C LEU A 183 -13.81 10.65 4.17
N LYS A 184 -15.06 10.17 4.09
CA LYS A 184 -15.37 8.85 3.51
C LYS A 184 -14.95 8.77 2.04
N LEU A 185 -15.21 9.81 1.26
CA LEU A 185 -14.83 9.88 -0.15
C LEU A 185 -13.30 9.87 -0.30
N HIS A 186 -12.59 10.70 0.47
CA HIS A 186 -11.14 10.73 0.53
C HIS A 186 -10.53 9.36 0.86
N ALA A 187 -11.03 8.69 1.90
CA ALA A 187 -10.51 7.40 2.32
C ALA A 187 -10.66 6.33 1.22
N HIS A 188 -11.83 6.24 0.57
CA HIS A 188 -12.07 5.25 -0.48
C HIS A 188 -11.36 5.59 -1.79
N ALA A 189 -11.14 6.87 -2.11
CA ALA A 189 -10.26 7.27 -3.22
C ALA A 189 -8.83 6.75 -3.02
N GLY A 190 -8.31 6.84 -1.79
CA GLY A 190 -6.99 6.29 -1.45
C GLY A 190 -6.96 4.75 -1.47
N LEU A 191 -7.95 4.09 -0.87
CA LEU A 191 -7.98 2.64 -0.76
C LEU A 191 -8.23 1.96 -2.13
N ALA A 192 -9.29 2.35 -2.84
CA ALA A 192 -9.68 1.73 -4.09
C ALA A 192 -8.96 2.35 -5.30
N GLY A 193 -8.67 3.64 -5.27
CA GLY A 193 -7.97 4.33 -6.36
C GLY A 193 -6.46 4.13 -6.31
N TRP A 194 -5.81 4.42 -5.17
CA TRP A 194 -4.36 4.29 -5.05
C TRP A 194 -3.92 2.84 -4.81
N PHE A 195 -4.22 2.30 -3.62
CA PHE A 195 -3.66 0.99 -3.23
C PHE A 195 -4.16 -0.14 -4.11
N LEU A 196 -5.47 -0.26 -4.32
CA LEU A 196 -6.03 -1.39 -5.04
C LEU A 196 -5.57 -1.40 -6.51
N GLN A 197 -5.67 -0.29 -7.22
CA GLN A 197 -5.28 -0.25 -8.63
C GLN A 197 -3.78 -0.49 -8.80
N LEU A 198 -2.93 0.10 -7.95
CA LEU A 198 -1.50 -0.15 -8.01
C LEU A 198 -1.18 -1.63 -7.77
N ILE A 199 -1.77 -2.22 -6.72
CA ILE A 199 -1.55 -3.63 -6.39
C ILE A 199 -2.00 -4.53 -7.54
N ILE A 200 -3.13 -4.26 -8.17
CA ILE A 200 -3.59 -5.01 -9.36
C ILE A 200 -2.59 -4.87 -10.51
N GLY A 201 -2.19 -3.65 -10.84
CA GLY A 201 -1.26 -3.38 -11.93
C GLY A 201 0.08 -4.09 -11.74
N VAL A 202 0.69 -3.94 -10.57
CA VAL A 202 1.98 -4.54 -10.25
C VAL A 202 1.89 -6.06 -10.09
N SER A 203 0.90 -6.57 -9.36
CA SER A 203 0.77 -8.01 -9.11
C SER A 203 0.44 -8.79 -10.37
N SER A 204 -0.30 -8.21 -11.32
CA SER A 204 -0.59 -8.86 -12.61
C SER A 204 0.65 -9.07 -13.50
N LYS A 205 1.78 -8.41 -13.18
CA LYS A 205 3.10 -8.67 -13.79
C LYS A 205 3.98 -9.53 -12.89
N LEU A 206 4.08 -9.20 -11.59
CA LEU A 206 5.04 -9.84 -10.68
C LEU A 206 4.61 -11.23 -10.21
N VAL A 207 3.31 -11.48 -9.95
CA VAL A 207 2.86 -12.81 -9.50
C VAL A 207 3.09 -13.88 -10.56
N PRO A 208 2.75 -13.66 -11.85
CA PRO A 208 3.13 -14.57 -12.93
C PRO A 208 4.63 -14.84 -12.99
N MET A 209 5.46 -13.80 -12.84
CA MET A 209 6.91 -13.92 -12.84
C MET A 209 7.43 -14.80 -11.69
N PHE A 210 6.94 -14.58 -10.46
CA PHE A 210 7.39 -15.35 -9.29
C PHE A 210 6.90 -16.80 -9.29
N LEU A 211 5.74 -17.07 -9.89
CA LEU A 211 5.18 -18.41 -10.02
C LEU A 211 5.66 -19.15 -11.27
N LEU A 212 6.36 -18.46 -12.18
CA LEU A 212 6.68 -18.96 -13.53
C LEU A 212 5.42 -19.47 -14.23
N GLY A 213 4.35 -18.67 -14.18
CA GLY A 213 3.05 -18.95 -14.77
C GLY A 213 2.64 -17.84 -15.73
N LYS A 214 1.69 -18.13 -16.63
CA LYS A 214 1.13 -17.14 -17.54
C LYS A 214 -0.37 -17.33 -17.66
N SER A 215 -1.14 -16.26 -17.45
CA SER A 215 -2.56 -16.26 -17.77
C SER A 215 -2.77 -15.90 -19.24
N SER A 216 -3.82 -16.44 -19.82
CA SER A 216 -4.33 -16.08 -21.16
C SER A 216 -5.60 -15.21 -21.08
N LYS A 217 -5.98 -14.76 -19.87
CA LYS A 217 -7.26 -14.09 -19.60
C LYS A 217 -7.11 -12.57 -19.42
N ASP A 218 -6.35 -11.90 -20.28
CA ASP A 218 -6.08 -10.45 -20.17
C ASP A 218 -7.37 -9.60 -20.22
N LYS A 219 -8.44 -10.09 -20.85
CA LYS A 219 -9.77 -9.44 -20.85
C LYS A 219 -10.31 -9.21 -19.42
N LEU A 220 -9.98 -10.09 -18.46
CA LEU A 220 -10.38 -9.91 -17.06
C LEU A 220 -9.73 -8.69 -16.42
N LEU A 221 -8.47 -8.39 -16.75
CA LEU A 221 -7.79 -7.18 -16.25
C LEU A 221 -8.40 -5.91 -16.87
N ASN A 222 -8.76 -5.94 -18.16
CA ASN A 222 -9.45 -4.82 -18.80
C ASN A 222 -10.82 -4.58 -18.14
N CYS A 223 -11.58 -5.65 -17.89
CA CYS A 223 -12.85 -5.55 -17.16
C CYS A 223 -12.62 -4.96 -15.75
N ALA A 224 -11.65 -5.48 -15.00
CA ALA A 224 -11.32 -4.98 -13.67
C ALA A 224 -11.00 -3.48 -13.69
N PHE A 225 -10.21 -3.01 -14.66
CA PHE A 225 -9.85 -1.61 -14.81
C PHE A 225 -11.08 -0.72 -15.04
N ILE A 226 -11.95 -1.12 -15.98
CA ILE A 226 -13.13 -0.33 -16.35
C ILE A 226 -14.11 -0.26 -15.18
N VAL A 227 -14.52 -1.41 -14.62
CA VAL A 227 -15.57 -1.43 -13.59
C VAL A 227 -15.13 -0.77 -12.29
N GLN A 228 -13.84 -0.87 -11.92
CA GLN A 228 -13.30 -0.19 -10.73
C GLN A 228 -13.27 1.32 -10.91
N ASN A 229 -12.81 1.83 -12.05
CA ASN A 229 -12.78 3.27 -12.30
C ASN A 229 -14.20 3.86 -12.41
N ILE A 230 -15.13 3.16 -13.05
CA ILE A 230 -16.55 3.58 -13.10
C ILE A 230 -17.15 3.57 -11.70
N GLY A 231 -16.99 2.47 -10.95
CA GLY A 231 -17.54 2.33 -9.60
C GLY A 231 -17.00 3.40 -8.65
N LEU A 232 -15.69 3.64 -8.66
CA LEU A 232 -15.05 4.65 -7.80
C LEU A 232 -15.47 6.08 -8.19
N SER A 233 -15.46 6.41 -9.48
CA SER A 233 -15.89 7.75 -9.95
C SER A 233 -17.35 8.01 -9.61
N ALA A 234 -18.24 7.04 -9.86
CA ALA A 234 -19.64 7.14 -9.52
C ALA A 234 -19.86 7.31 -8.02
N PHE A 235 -19.13 6.54 -7.17
CA PHE A 235 -19.16 6.69 -5.71
C PHE A 235 -18.77 8.11 -5.26
N LEU A 236 -17.70 8.68 -5.83
CA LEU A 236 -17.22 10.01 -5.46
C LEU A 236 -18.18 11.11 -5.90
N ILE A 237 -18.69 11.04 -7.14
CA ILE A 237 -19.63 12.02 -7.68
C ILE A 237 -20.94 11.97 -6.93
N ASP A 238 -21.52 10.78 -6.79
CA ASP A 238 -22.79 10.59 -6.08
C ASP A 238 -22.69 10.99 -4.61
N GLY A 239 -21.60 10.58 -3.93
CA GLY A 239 -21.35 10.91 -2.54
C GLY A 239 -21.18 12.41 -2.29
N TYR A 240 -20.53 13.13 -3.23
CA TYR A 240 -20.37 14.57 -3.10
C TYR A 240 -21.68 15.33 -3.33
N PHE A 241 -22.41 15.01 -4.41
CA PHE A 241 -23.61 15.77 -4.77
C PHE A 241 -24.88 15.35 -3.99
N PHE A 242 -25.04 14.07 -3.72
CA PHE A 242 -26.27 13.52 -3.11
C PHE A 242 -26.08 12.97 -1.69
N GLY A 243 -24.83 12.80 -1.23
CA GLY A 243 -24.53 12.27 0.10
C GLY A 243 -24.63 10.76 0.20
N SER A 244 -24.55 10.24 1.43
CA SER A 244 -24.59 8.80 1.69
C SER A 244 -25.95 8.19 1.34
N SER A 245 -25.97 7.16 0.49
CA SER A 245 -27.20 6.46 0.07
C SER A 245 -26.95 4.96 -0.15
N SER A 246 -28.03 4.17 -0.29
CA SER A 246 -27.95 2.72 -0.61
C SER A 246 -27.25 2.44 -1.94
N ARG A 247 -27.15 3.42 -2.84
CA ARG A 247 -26.38 3.32 -4.10
C ARG A 247 -24.90 3.02 -3.86
N PHE A 248 -24.36 3.37 -2.69
CA PHE A 248 -22.97 3.04 -2.32
C PHE A 248 -22.71 1.54 -2.34
N LEU A 249 -23.69 0.70 -2.06
CA LEU A 249 -23.56 -0.76 -2.19
C LEU A 249 -23.38 -1.20 -3.65
N ILE A 250 -24.03 -0.50 -4.60
CA ILE A 250 -23.87 -0.78 -6.03
C ILE A 250 -22.44 -0.45 -6.47
N TYR A 251 -21.89 0.69 -6.03
CA TYR A 251 -20.51 1.07 -6.36
C TYR A 251 -19.50 0.14 -5.70
N GLY A 252 -19.77 -0.29 -4.46
CA GLY A 252 -18.98 -1.32 -3.79
C GLY A 252 -19.02 -2.67 -4.53
N ALA A 253 -20.18 -3.05 -5.06
CA ALA A 253 -20.31 -4.26 -5.88
C ALA A 253 -19.50 -4.17 -7.19
N LEU A 254 -19.46 -3.02 -7.86
CA LEU A 254 -18.61 -2.81 -9.04
C LEU A 254 -17.11 -2.98 -8.69
N ILE A 255 -16.66 -2.41 -7.57
CA ILE A 255 -15.28 -2.61 -7.09
C ILE A 255 -15.02 -4.11 -6.80
N LEU A 256 -15.97 -4.81 -6.15
CA LEU A 256 -15.85 -6.24 -5.87
C LEU A 256 -15.76 -7.07 -7.19
N ILE A 257 -16.57 -6.77 -8.18
CA ILE A 257 -16.49 -7.41 -9.51
C ILE A 257 -15.08 -7.23 -10.11
N GLY A 258 -14.53 -6.03 -10.02
CA GLY A 258 -13.16 -5.77 -10.47
C GLY A 258 -12.11 -6.59 -9.71
N ILE A 259 -12.24 -6.71 -8.38
CA ILE A 259 -11.37 -7.55 -7.54
C ILE A 259 -11.50 -9.02 -7.96
N VAL A 260 -12.71 -9.53 -8.16
CA VAL A 260 -12.96 -10.91 -8.59
C VAL A 260 -12.33 -11.18 -9.96
N CYS A 261 -12.51 -10.28 -10.93
CA CYS A 261 -11.87 -10.40 -12.25
C CYS A 261 -10.35 -10.50 -12.15
N TRP A 262 -9.72 -9.64 -11.35
CA TRP A 262 -8.28 -9.71 -11.09
C TRP A 262 -7.87 -11.01 -10.41
N LEU A 263 -8.58 -11.46 -9.38
CA LEU A 263 -8.26 -12.72 -8.69
C LEU A 263 -8.44 -13.94 -9.58
N LEU A 264 -9.43 -13.94 -10.48
CA LEU A 264 -9.60 -14.98 -11.49
C LEU A 264 -8.44 -15.01 -12.50
N TYR A 265 -7.89 -13.84 -12.87
CA TYR A 265 -6.66 -13.76 -13.67
C TYR A 265 -5.46 -14.37 -12.93
N LEU A 266 -5.28 -14.03 -11.66
CA LEU A 266 -4.21 -14.59 -10.84
C LEU A 266 -4.39 -16.10 -10.59
N TYR A 267 -5.63 -16.57 -10.41
CA TYR A 267 -5.94 -17.98 -10.25
C TYR A 267 -5.61 -18.79 -11.52
N ASP A 268 -5.90 -18.27 -12.72
CA ASP A 268 -5.50 -18.89 -13.98
C ASP A 268 -3.97 -18.98 -14.09
N THR A 269 -3.26 -17.92 -13.71
CA THR A 269 -1.78 -17.92 -13.60
C THR A 269 -1.29 -18.98 -12.62
N PHE A 270 -1.93 -19.07 -11.45
CA PHE A 270 -1.57 -20.03 -10.41
C PHE A 270 -1.78 -21.48 -10.89
N LYS A 271 -2.85 -21.78 -11.59
CA LYS A 271 -3.09 -23.10 -12.19
C LYS A 271 -2.01 -23.49 -13.20
N LYS A 272 -1.58 -22.56 -14.02
CA LYS A 272 -0.60 -22.76 -15.10
C LYS A 272 0.86 -22.61 -14.67
N ARG A 273 1.13 -22.50 -13.35
CA ARG A 273 2.48 -22.31 -12.83
C ARG A 273 3.38 -23.52 -13.03
N VAL A 274 4.63 -23.27 -13.39
CA VAL A 274 5.69 -24.29 -13.44
C VAL A 274 6.22 -24.58 -12.04
N ARG A 275 6.40 -23.56 -11.23
CA ARG A 275 6.89 -23.67 -9.84
C ARG A 275 5.80 -24.24 -8.92
N LYS A 276 5.85 -25.54 -8.65
CA LYS A 276 4.86 -26.22 -7.79
C LYS A 276 4.93 -25.81 -6.33
N LYS A 277 6.16 -25.67 -5.75
CA LYS A 277 6.36 -25.27 -4.34
C LYS A 277 6.17 -23.77 -4.19
N ILE A 278 5.20 -23.36 -3.36
CA ILE A 278 4.92 -21.96 -3.06
C ILE A 278 5.81 -21.53 -1.90
N GLU A 279 6.59 -20.48 -2.11
CA GLU A 279 7.44 -19.87 -1.09
C GLU A 279 6.60 -19.14 -0.03
N LEU A 280 7.14 -19.02 1.20
CA LEU A 280 6.44 -18.40 2.32
C LEU A 280 6.00 -16.96 2.02
N LEU A 281 6.84 -16.17 1.36
CA LEU A 281 6.52 -14.79 0.97
C LEU A 281 5.30 -14.71 0.03
N MET A 282 5.17 -15.68 -0.89
CA MET A 282 3.98 -15.77 -1.74
C MET A 282 2.74 -16.21 -0.96
N LYS A 283 2.88 -17.10 0.05
CA LYS A 283 1.77 -17.46 0.94
C LYS A 283 1.27 -16.23 1.70
N GLN A 284 2.18 -15.38 2.20
CA GLN A 284 1.83 -14.13 2.88
C GLN A 284 1.12 -13.16 1.94
N THR A 285 1.56 -13.06 0.68
CA THR A 285 0.86 -12.28 -0.35
C THR A 285 -0.57 -12.81 -0.62
N PHE A 286 -0.76 -14.11 -0.73
CA PHE A 286 -2.11 -14.68 -0.91
C PHE A 286 -2.98 -14.49 0.33
N PHE A 287 -2.41 -14.55 1.53
CA PHE A 287 -3.10 -14.21 2.76
C PHE A 287 -3.58 -12.74 2.75
N SER A 288 -2.79 -11.81 2.21
CA SER A 288 -3.22 -10.42 2.05
C SER A 288 -4.45 -10.28 1.15
N PHE A 289 -4.54 -11.05 0.07
CA PHE A 289 -5.71 -11.06 -0.82
C PHE A 289 -6.97 -11.62 -0.13
N LEU A 290 -6.80 -12.61 0.73
CA LEU A 290 -7.90 -13.09 1.58
C LEU A 290 -8.39 -11.99 2.53
N CYS A 291 -7.48 -11.25 3.17
CA CYS A 291 -7.85 -10.11 4.04
C CYS A 291 -8.59 -9.01 3.25
N LEU A 292 -8.20 -8.73 2.01
CA LEU A 292 -8.93 -7.82 1.13
C LEU A 292 -10.36 -8.31 0.88
N LEU A 293 -10.55 -9.59 0.54
CA LEU A 293 -11.89 -10.15 0.33
C LEU A 293 -12.74 -10.07 1.60
N LEU A 294 -12.17 -10.43 2.75
CA LEU A 294 -12.86 -10.32 4.04
C LEU A 294 -13.26 -8.88 4.35
N SER A 295 -12.38 -7.90 4.08
CA SER A 295 -12.70 -6.50 4.31
C SER A 295 -13.85 -6.01 3.42
N VAL A 296 -13.81 -6.33 2.11
CA VAL A 296 -14.89 -5.93 1.18
C VAL A 296 -16.21 -6.62 1.52
N SER A 297 -16.17 -7.86 2.01
CA SER A 297 -17.37 -8.58 2.49
C SER A 297 -18.02 -7.94 3.72
N LEU A 298 -17.27 -7.13 4.49
CA LEU A 298 -17.81 -6.38 5.63
C LEU A 298 -18.57 -5.10 5.22
N LEU A 299 -18.44 -4.61 3.98
CA LEU A 299 -19.09 -3.36 3.56
C LEU A 299 -20.60 -3.32 3.83
N PRO A 300 -21.41 -4.36 3.56
CA PRO A 300 -22.81 -4.37 3.94
C PRO A 300 -23.01 -4.24 5.46
N VAL A 301 -22.18 -4.93 6.26
CA VAL A 301 -22.26 -4.85 7.73
C VAL A 301 -21.93 -3.43 8.20
N VAL A 302 -20.87 -2.82 7.68
CA VAL A 302 -20.50 -1.42 7.99
C VAL A 302 -21.60 -0.44 7.58
N TYR A 303 -22.30 -0.70 6.47
CA TYR A 303 -23.36 0.18 6.00
C TYR A 303 -24.63 0.07 6.84
N PHE A 304 -25.07 -1.14 7.18
CA PHE A 304 -26.34 -1.37 7.89
C PHE A 304 -26.20 -1.33 9.43
N SER A 305 -25.01 -1.60 9.96
CA SER A 305 -24.77 -1.58 11.41
C SER A 305 -24.47 -0.17 11.89
N LYS A 306 -24.97 0.15 13.09
CA LYS A 306 -24.65 1.40 13.80
C LYS A 306 -23.39 1.31 14.65
N GLY A 307 -22.77 0.12 14.76
CA GLY A 307 -21.60 -0.12 15.61
C GLY A 307 -20.31 0.39 14.98
N THR A 308 -19.56 1.22 15.71
CA THR A 308 -18.27 1.77 15.26
C THR A 308 -17.19 0.69 15.09
N GLN A 309 -17.31 -0.42 15.80
CA GLN A 309 -16.38 -1.57 15.73
C GLN A 309 -16.26 -2.15 14.31
N TRP A 310 -17.34 -2.13 13.53
CA TRP A 310 -17.31 -2.66 12.16
C TRP A 310 -16.47 -1.79 11.20
N SER A 311 -16.54 -0.47 11.39
CA SER A 311 -15.68 0.46 10.61
C SER A 311 -14.21 0.32 11.01
N LEU A 312 -13.92 0.13 12.29
CA LEU A 312 -12.56 -0.11 12.79
C LEU A 312 -12.03 -1.46 12.31
N LEU A 313 -12.84 -2.51 12.34
CA LEU A 313 -12.49 -3.83 11.82
C LEU A 313 -12.22 -3.78 10.31
N TYR A 314 -13.07 -3.10 9.55
CA TYR A 314 -12.88 -2.87 8.12
C TYR A 314 -11.53 -2.20 7.82
N GLY A 315 -11.22 -1.09 8.50
CA GLY A 315 -9.94 -0.40 8.38
C GLY A 315 -8.75 -1.27 8.80
N THR A 316 -8.89 -2.05 9.87
CA THR A 316 -7.86 -2.99 10.37
C THR A 316 -7.54 -4.06 9.31
N LEU A 317 -8.57 -4.69 8.73
CA LEU A 317 -8.37 -5.69 7.69
C LEU A 317 -7.76 -5.10 6.41
N LEU A 318 -8.08 -3.85 6.05
CA LEU A 318 -7.47 -3.16 4.91
C LEU A 318 -6.00 -2.81 5.17
N PHE A 319 -5.71 -2.10 6.27
CA PHE A 319 -4.35 -1.61 6.50
C PHE A 319 -3.41 -2.69 7.04
N LEU A 320 -3.79 -3.39 8.11
CA LEU A 320 -2.94 -4.40 8.74
C LEU A 320 -3.09 -5.78 8.09
N GLY A 321 -4.29 -6.13 7.64
CA GLY A 321 -4.54 -7.39 6.97
C GLY A 321 -4.05 -7.41 5.52
N TRP A 322 -4.48 -6.47 4.70
CA TRP A 322 -4.19 -6.48 3.25
C TRP A 322 -2.90 -5.74 2.91
N ILE A 323 -2.84 -4.41 3.10
CA ILE A 323 -1.72 -3.57 2.64
C ILE A 323 -0.42 -3.97 3.34
N THR A 324 -0.43 -4.13 4.66
CA THR A 324 0.77 -4.52 5.40
C THR A 324 1.26 -5.90 4.99
N ASN A 325 0.37 -6.91 4.86
CA ASN A 325 0.82 -8.25 4.49
C ASN A 325 1.37 -8.36 3.07
N ILE A 326 0.85 -7.59 2.11
CA ILE A 326 1.44 -7.57 0.77
C ILE A 326 2.84 -6.93 0.78
N ILE A 327 3.03 -5.87 1.56
CA ILE A 327 4.35 -5.24 1.72
C ILE A 327 5.32 -6.20 2.40
N LEU A 328 4.94 -6.83 3.53
CA LEU A 328 5.77 -7.81 4.23
C LEU A 328 6.16 -8.99 3.32
N GLY A 329 5.24 -9.45 2.45
CA GLY A 329 5.49 -10.52 1.49
C GLY A 329 6.39 -10.11 0.32
N MET A 330 6.31 -8.85 -0.13
CA MET A 330 7.01 -8.39 -1.34
C MET A 330 8.34 -7.69 -1.05
N THR A 331 8.55 -7.10 0.11
CA THR A 331 9.81 -6.44 0.45
C THR A 331 11.01 -7.37 0.30
N PHE A 332 10.92 -8.60 0.84
CA PHE A 332 12.01 -9.58 0.75
C PHE A 332 12.10 -10.31 -0.60
N LYS A 333 11.22 -9.96 -1.55
CA LYS A 333 11.36 -10.31 -2.97
C LYS A 333 12.06 -9.21 -3.78
N THR A 334 11.97 -7.95 -3.35
CA THR A 334 12.49 -6.78 -4.08
C THR A 334 13.78 -6.23 -3.47
N LEU A 335 13.77 -5.83 -2.21
CA LEU A 335 14.91 -5.18 -1.56
C LEU A 335 16.22 -5.99 -1.60
N PRO A 336 16.24 -7.31 -1.27
CA PRO A 336 17.48 -8.08 -1.38
C PRO A 336 18.01 -8.18 -2.81
N PHE A 337 17.11 -8.19 -3.79
CA PHE A 337 17.52 -8.20 -5.21
C PHE A 337 18.12 -6.86 -5.63
N ILE A 338 17.61 -5.74 -5.15
CA ILE A 338 18.16 -4.41 -5.41
C ILE A 338 19.59 -4.31 -4.89
N VAL A 339 19.81 -4.65 -3.61
CA VAL A 339 21.13 -4.62 -2.99
C VAL A 339 22.08 -5.64 -3.63
N TRP A 340 21.61 -6.85 -3.91
CA TRP A 340 22.39 -7.88 -4.59
C TRP A 340 22.83 -7.43 -5.97
N ASN A 341 21.96 -6.80 -6.74
CA ASN A 341 22.27 -6.33 -8.10
C ASN A 341 23.37 -5.27 -8.11
N ASP A 342 23.40 -4.41 -7.11
CA ASP A 342 24.44 -3.39 -6.95
C ASP A 342 25.81 -4.00 -6.62
N HIS A 343 25.86 -4.91 -5.67
CA HIS A 343 27.11 -5.50 -5.17
C HIS A 343 27.65 -6.65 -6.02
N TYR A 344 26.78 -7.49 -6.57
CA TYR A 344 27.18 -8.80 -7.09
C TYR A 344 26.92 -9.03 -8.57
N LYS A 345 26.14 -8.16 -9.26
CA LYS A 345 25.81 -8.35 -10.68
C LYS A 345 27.06 -8.52 -11.56
N MET A 346 28.08 -7.70 -11.36
CA MET A 346 29.30 -7.71 -12.15
C MET A 346 30.24 -8.89 -11.79
N LEU A 347 30.07 -9.47 -10.62
CA LEU A 347 30.83 -10.61 -10.11
C LEU A 347 30.17 -11.95 -10.44
N SER A 348 28.87 -11.93 -10.76
CA SER A 348 28.09 -13.13 -11.08
C SER A 348 28.66 -13.85 -12.30
N GLY A 349 28.88 -15.15 -12.17
CA GLY A 349 29.51 -15.98 -13.20
C GLY A 349 31.03 -15.95 -13.20
N LYS A 350 31.69 -15.02 -12.47
CA LYS A 350 33.15 -14.95 -12.36
C LYS A 350 33.65 -15.54 -11.04
N VAL A 351 32.90 -15.31 -9.96
CA VAL A 351 33.21 -15.82 -8.61
C VAL A 351 31.93 -16.33 -7.97
N LYS A 352 32.08 -17.12 -6.90
CA LYS A 352 30.92 -17.59 -6.11
C LYS A 352 30.33 -16.42 -5.33
N VAL A 353 29.12 -16.01 -5.66
CA VAL A 353 28.36 -14.93 -5.00
C VAL A 353 27.16 -15.49 -4.21
N PRO A 354 26.74 -14.84 -3.12
CA PRO A 354 25.54 -15.25 -2.39
C PRO A 354 24.28 -15.07 -3.25
N LEU A 355 23.23 -15.82 -2.95
CA LEU A 355 21.92 -15.59 -3.54
C LEU A 355 21.22 -14.40 -2.84
N PRO A 356 20.33 -13.65 -3.50
CA PRO A 356 19.59 -12.53 -2.88
C PRO A 356 18.90 -12.92 -1.57
N LYS A 357 18.36 -14.13 -1.46
CA LYS A 357 17.72 -14.64 -0.25
C LYS A 357 18.66 -14.87 0.93
N GLN A 358 19.97 -14.90 0.71
CA GLN A 358 20.97 -15.06 1.78
C GLN A 358 21.37 -13.73 2.44
N LEU A 359 20.91 -12.58 1.89
CA LEU A 359 21.18 -11.26 2.44
C LEU A 359 20.38 -10.96 3.72
N TYR A 360 19.31 -11.71 3.99
CA TYR A 360 18.49 -11.58 5.20
C TYR A 360 18.39 -12.92 5.94
N ASN A 361 17.79 -12.92 7.13
CA ASN A 361 17.59 -14.13 7.92
C ASN A 361 16.25 -14.81 7.56
N GLU A 362 16.30 -15.84 6.67
CA GLU A 362 15.11 -16.60 6.28
C GLU A 362 14.40 -17.28 7.47
N LYS A 363 15.11 -17.61 8.55
CA LYS A 363 14.53 -18.29 9.72
C LYS A 363 13.55 -17.41 10.50
N LEU A 364 13.65 -16.07 10.37
CA LEU A 364 12.73 -15.13 11.02
C LEU A 364 11.40 -14.99 10.27
N LEU A 365 11.35 -15.26 8.97
CA LEU A 365 10.14 -15.07 8.17
C LEU A 365 8.94 -15.92 8.63
N PRO A 366 9.10 -17.23 9.00
CA PRO A 366 7.99 -18.01 9.53
C PRO A 366 7.43 -17.44 10.84
N TRP A 367 8.29 -16.95 11.72
CA TRP A 367 7.88 -16.31 12.96
C TRP A 367 7.15 -14.99 12.70
N GLN A 368 7.70 -14.13 11.84
CA GLN A 368 7.04 -12.92 11.41
C GLN A 368 5.62 -13.20 10.86
N PHE A 369 5.47 -14.18 9.96
CA PHE A 369 4.18 -14.50 9.36
C PHE A 369 3.19 -15.08 10.39
N ARG A 370 3.62 -16.01 11.26
CA ARG A 370 2.76 -16.56 12.33
C ARG A 370 2.33 -15.49 13.31
N SER A 371 3.24 -14.61 13.73
CA SER A 371 2.94 -13.48 14.62
C SER A 371 1.96 -12.50 13.95
N THR A 372 2.09 -12.26 12.64
CA THR A 372 1.16 -11.42 11.88
C THR A 372 -0.27 -11.98 11.89
N ILE A 373 -0.42 -13.30 11.65
CA ILE A 373 -1.73 -13.95 11.69
C ILE A 373 -2.33 -13.87 13.10
N ALA A 374 -1.53 -14.23 14.12
CA ALA A 374 -1.97 -14.19 15.51
C ALA A 374 -2.39 -12.76 15.93
N ALA A 375 -1.57 -11.75 15.60
CA ALA A 375 -1.85 -10.35 15.87
C ALA A 375 -3.13 -9.86 15.18
N LEU A 376 -3.33 -10.20 13.91
CA LEU A 376 -4.51 -9.78 13.16
C LEU A 376 -5.79 -10.43 13.69
N VAL A 377 -5.75 -11.75 13.96
CA VAL A 377 -6.91 -12.47 14.51
C VAL A 377 -7.26 -11.96 15.90
N SER A 378 -6.27 -11.85 16.80
CA SER A 378 -6.51 -11.34 18.16
C SER A 378 -7.03 -9.90 18.14
N LEU A 379 -6.49 -9.03 17.27
CA LEU A 379 -6.97 -7.65 17.13
C LEU A 379 -8.41 -7.61 16.65
N SER A 380 -8.75 -8.44 15.65
CA SER A 380 -10.13 -8.55 15.14
C SER A 380 -11.09 -9.00 16.22
N VAL A 381 -10.74 -10.02 17.00
CA VAL A 381 -11.53 -10.49 18.16
C VAL A 381 -11.69 -9.40 19.20
N GLY A 382 -10.59 -8.72 19.57
CA GLY A 382 -10.62 -7.64 20.54
C GLY A 382 -11.52 -6.48 20.12
N ILE A 383 -11.51 -6.10 18.84
CA ILE A 383 -12.39 -5.05 18.28
C ILE A 383 -13.85 -5.50 18.31
N ILE A 384 -14.17 -6.72 17.84
CA ILE A 384 -15.56 -7.22 17.77
C ILE A 384 -16.18 -7.27 19.15
N PHE A 385 -15.45 -7.76 20.16
CA PHE A 385 -15.95 -7.95 21.51
C PHE A 385 -15.64 -6.78 22.46
N HIS A 386 -15.05 -5.67 21.96
CA HIS A 386 -14.63 -4.50 22.75
C HIS A 386 -13.74 -4.85 23.95
N GLN A 387 -12.83 -5.84 23.79
CA GLN A 387 -11.94 -6.31 24.86
C GLN A 387 -10.56 -5.66 24.77
N LEU A 388 -10.34 -4.61 25.58
CA LEU A 388 -9.10 -3.82 25.54
C LEU A 388 -7.84 -4.67 25.79
N TRP A 389 -7.89 -5.62 26.73
CA TRP A 389 -6.72 -6.47 27.03
C TRP A 389 -6.32 -7.36 25.85
N ILE A 390 -7.32 -7.86 25.06
CA ILE A 390 -7.03 -8.62 23.82
C ILE A 390 -6.41 -7.69 22.77
N ILE A 391 -6.92 -6.47 22.62
CA ILE A 391 -6.36 -5.45 21.73
C ILE A 391 -4.90 -5.18 22.10
N GLN A 392 -4.59 -4.95 23.38
CA GLN A 392 -3.22 -4.69 23.84
C GLN A 392 -2.27 -5.85 23.54
N ILE A 393 -2.68 -7.11 23.79
CA ILE A 393 -1.89 -8.28 23.42
C ILE A 393 -1.65 -8.33 21.91
N ALA A 394 -2.68 -8.11 21.12
CA ALA A 394 -2.58 -8.09 19.65
C ALA A 394 -1.62 -7.00 19.15
N LEU A 395 -1.69 -5.81 19.73
CA LEU A 395 -0.79 -4.70 19.38
C LEU A 395 0.66 -4.97 19.84
N GLY A 396 0.84 -5.63 20.96
CA GLY A 396 2.16 -6.15 21.37
C GLY A 396 2.75 -7.14 20.35
N LEU A 397 1.94 -8.04 19.80
CA LEU A 397 2.36 -8.93 18.72
C LEU A 397 2.70 -8.16 17.44
N TRP A 398 1.99 -7.06 17.11
CA TRP A 398 2.34 -6.19 15.97
C TRP A 398 3.71 -5.52 16.16
N ILE A 399 4.09 -5.13 17.39
CA ILE A 399 5.45 -4.63 17.69
C ILE A 399 6.48 -5.72 17.39
N VAL A 400 6.24 -6.97 17.80
CA VAL A 400 7.13 -8.09 17.47
C VAL A 400 7.29 -8.26 15.96
N VAL A 401 6.18 -8.19 15.19
CA VAL A 401 6.23 -8.25 13.71
C VAL A 401 7.09 -7.13 13.15
N ALA A 402 6.92 -5.89 13.63
CA ALA A 402 7.68 -4.74 13.17
C ALA A 402 9.18 -4.86 13.50
N VAL A 403 9.53 -5.36 14.67
CA VAL A 403 10.93 -5.60 15.07
C VAL A 403 11.59 -6.66 14.17
N LEU A 404 10.92 -7.80 13.94
CA LEU A 404 11.43 -8.86 13.06
C LEU A 404 11.62 -8.38 11.62
N TYR A 405 10.68 -7.58 11.12
CA TYR A 405 10.76 -6.97 9.81
C TYR A 405 11.93 -5.99 9.70
N ASN A 406 12.03 -5.05 10.64
CA ASN A 406 13.10 -4.06 10.69
C ASN A 406 14.48 -4.73 10.77
N TRP A 407 14.63 -5.76 11.62
CA TRP A 407 15.87 -6.53 11.71
C TRP A 407 16.33 -7.04 10.33
N ASN A 408 15.43 -7.66 9.59
CA ASN A 408 15.76 -8.19 8.27
C ASN A 408 15.99 -7.09 7.22
N VAL A 409 15.22 -6.00 7.25
CA VAL A 409 15.41 -4.87 6.32
C VAL A 409 16.77 -4.22 6.55
N PHE A 410 17.13 -3.89 7.80
CA PHE A 410 18.42 -3.28 8.10
C PHE A 410 19.59 -4.22 7.85
N LYS A 411 19.42 -5.52 8.08
CA LYS A 411 20.44 -6.51 7.70
C LYS A 411 20.74 -6.48 6.20
N VAL A 412 19.71 -6.30 5.34
CA VAL A 412 19.92 -6.15 3.90
C VAL A 412 20.55 -4.81 3.56
N LEU A 413 20.05 -3.70 4.14
CA LEU A 413 20.55 -2.35 3.84
C LEU A 413 22.00 -2.13 4.26
N MET A 414 22.44 -2.75 5.35
CA MET A 414 23.81 -2.67 5.89
C MET A 414 24.73 -3.75 5.32
N HIS A 415 24.26 -4.54 4.33
CA HIS A 415 25.07 -5.59 3.75
C HIS A 415 26.33 -5.00 3.10
N LYS A 416 27.49 -5.52 3.48
CA LYS A 416 28.80 -5.17 2.89
C LYS A 416 29.33 -6.38 2.14
N THR A 417 30.03 -6.12 1.06
CA THR A 417 30.76 -7.13 0.27
C THR A 417 31.99 -7.64 1.00
#